data_d29d40aadb4f1327315cea3d08ad1f07
#
_entry.id   d29d40aadb4f1327315cea3d08ad1f07
#
_cell.length_a   1.000
_cell.length_b   1.000
_cell.length_c   1.000
_cell.angle_alpha   90.00
_cell.angle_beta   90.00
_cell.angle_gamma   90.00
#
_symmetry.space_group_name_H-M   'P 1'
#
loop_
_entity.id
_entity.type
_entity.pdbx_description
1 polymer ?
#
loop_
_entity_poly.entity_id
_entity_poly.type
_entity_poly.pdbx_seq_one_letter_code
_entity_poly.pdbx_strand_id
1 'polypeptide(L)'
;NSNIAISGWDGASDFWAIDYWMSAPFHAVPMLNPHLSQTGFGVFRDASNSFKMTASLDVSSTRPLGQLPESITFPILYPKDGGEIWVLRYTLPEFPNPLTACSGLQKPLGPPIIVQLGDGGVVPSVSQTSLTGSDGTTIPHCVIDETRYVNSSANQQQEGRTILDKQDAIVLIPARPFTVGETYTASITVNGTTIEWSFTAVAPPTDY
;
A
#
# COMPACT_ATOMS: atom_id res chain seq x y z
N ASN A 1 -0.13 -15.15 -8.52
CA ASN A 1 -0.99 -13.99 -8.24
C ASN A 1 -0.46 -12.79 -9.02
N SER A 2 -1.38 -11.95 -9.49
CA SER A 2 -1.04 -10.74 -10.23
C SER A 2 -1.91 -9.59 -9.78
N ASN A 3 -1.35 -8.38 -9.77
CA ASN A 3 -2.15 -7.17 -9.72
C ASN A 3 -2.81 -6.96 -11.08
N ILE A 4 -4.10 -6.66 -11.10
CA ILE A 4 -4.87 -6.39 -12.31
C ILE A 4 -5.54 -5.03 -12.17
N ALA A 5 -5.45 -4.20 -13.21
CA ALA A 5 -6.15 -2.93 -13.32
C ALA A 5 -6.94 -2.86 -14.61
N ILE A 6 -8.11 -2.22 -14.54
CA ILE A 6 -9.01 -2.02 -15.67
C ILE A 6 -9.45 -0.56 -15.66
N SER A 7 -9.34 0.11 -16.80
CA SER A 7 -9.77 1.49 -16.97
C SER A 7 -10.72 1.65 -18.15
N GLY A 8 -11.80 2.39 -17.94
CA GLY A 8 -12.67 2.89 -19.01
C GLY A 8 -12.20 4.21 -19.61
N TRP A 9 -11.10 4.77 -19.10
CA TRP A 9 -10.54 6.02 -19.60
C TRP A 9 -9.48 5.79 -20.68
N ASP A 10 -9.64 6.46 -21.82
CA ASP A 10 -8.74 6.32 -22.99
C ASP A 10 -7.31 6.84 -22.71
N GLY A 11 -7.18 7.85 -21.85
CA GLY A 11 -5.91 8.46 -21.49
C GLY A 11 -5.14 7.77 -20.36
N ALA A 12 -5.58 6.60 -19.89
CA ALA A 12 -4.88 5.88 -18.84
C ALA A 12 -3.48 5.47 -19.33
N SER A 13 -2.43 6.00 -18.69
CA SER A 13 -1.04 5.63 -18.96
C SER A 13 -0.68 4.29 -18.33
N ASP A 14 0.46 3.72 -18.70
CA ASP A 14 0.99 2.53 -18.03
C ASP A 14 1.32 2.84 -16.56
N PHE A 15 1.82 4.03 -16.28
CA PHE A 15 2.10 4.51 -14.92
C PHE A 15 0.82 4.63 -14.07
N TRP A 16 -0.32 4.99 -14.69
CA TRP A 16 -1.60 5.03 -13.98
C TRP A 16 -1.91 3.70 -13.28
N ALA A 17 -1.64 2.56 -13.94
CA ALA A 17 -1.88 1.26 -13.33
C ALA A 17 -0.97 1.01 -12.12
N ILE A 18 0.30 1.41 -12.21
CA ILE A 18 1.27 1.30 -11.10
C ILE A 18 0.83 2.17 -9.93
N ASP A 19 0.49 3.43 -10.18
CA ASP A 19 0.04 4.36 -9.14
C ASP A 19 -1.28 3.91 -8.50
N TYR A 20 -2.20 3.37 -9.32
CA TYR A 20 -3.42 2.78 -8.81
C TYR A 20 -3.12 1.67 -7.80
N TRP A 21 -2.27 0.71 -8.16
CA TRP A 21 -1.90 -0.38 -7.26
C TRP A 21 -1.16 0.12 -6.02
N MET A 22 -0.24 1.08 -6.16
CA MET A 22 0.48 1.67 -5.03
C MET A 22 -0.42 2.52 -4.12
N SER A 23 -1.56 3.01 -4.65
CA SER A 23 -2.56 3.71 -3.83
C SER A 23 -3.48 2.76 -3.04
N ALA A 24 -3.52 1.48 -3.40
CA ALA A 24 -4.46 0.48 -2.92
C ALA A 24 -3.74 -0.53 -1.98
N PRO A 25 -4.06 -0.59 -0.68
CA PRO A 25 -3.33 -1.37 0.32
C PRO A 25 -3.01 -2.81 -0.07
N PHE A 26 -3.99 -3.59 -0.49
CA PHE A 26 -3.81 -5.02 -0.81
C PHE A 26 -3.11 -5.28 -2.14
N HIS A 27 -3.00 -4.26 -2.99
CA HIS A 27 -2.16 -4.30 -4.19
C HIS A 27 -0.73 -3.81 -3.90
N ALA A 28 -0.57 -2.78 -3.06
CA ALA A 28 0.73 -2.21 -2.74
C ALA A 28 1.60 -3.19 -1.91
N VAL A 29 1.02 -3.85 -0.91
CA VAL A 29 1.77 -4.78 -0.04
C VAL A 29 2.55 -5.84 -0.85
N PRO A 30 1.95 -6.62 -1.77
CA PRO A 30 2.71 -7.59 -2.54
C PRO A 30 3.72 -6.99 -3.53
N MET A 31 3.53 -5.74 -3.99
CA MET A 31 4.52 -5.05 -4.83
C MET A 31 5.80 -4.70 -4.06
N LEU A 32 5.68 -4.52 -2.75
CA LEU A 32 6.79 -4.21 -1.84
C LEU A 32 7.44 -5.46 -1.24
N ASN A 33 7.07 -6.66 -1.70
CA ASN A 33 7.60 -7.91 -1.18
C ASN A 33 9.11 -8.01 -1.45
N PRO A 34 9.97 -8.07 -0.41
CA PRO A 34 11.42 -8.13 -0.58
C PRO A 34 11.90 -9.42 -1.24
N HIS A 35 11.08 -10.47 -1.25
CA HIS A 35 11.35 -11.71 -1.98
C HIS A 35 11.06 -11.61 -3.49
N LEU A 36 10.37 -10.58 -3.96
CA LEU A 36 10.08 -10.41 -5.38
C LEU A 36 11.39 -10.30 -6.16
N SER A 37 11.69 -11.29 -6.99
CA SER A 37 12.98 -11.41 -7.70
C SER A 37 12.87 -11.05 -9.17
N GLN A 38 11.67 -11.21 -9.72
CA GLN A 38 11.34 -10.90 -11.10
C GLN A 38 9.90 -10.38 -11.14
N THR A 39 9.61 -9.54 -12.12
CA THR A 39 8.26 -9.09 -12.39
C THR A 39 8.06 -9.01 -13.91
N GLY A 40 6.80 -9.17 -14.34
CA GLY A 40 6.37 -8.94 -15.71
C GLY A 40 5.21 -7.96 -15.69
N PHE A 41 5.28 -6.93 -16.50
CA PHE A 41 4.21 -5.95 -16.68
C PHE A 41 3.70 -6.03 -18.11
N GLY A 42 2.38 -6.06 -18.26
CA GLY A 42 1.72 -6.08 -19.57
C GLY A 42 0.48 -5.19 -19.59
N VAL A 43 0.26 -4.54 -20.73
CA VAL A 43 -0.89 -3.67 -20.98
C VAL A 43 -1.53 -4.05 -22.31
N PHE A 44 -2.86 -4.08 -22.31
CA PHE A 44 -3.66 -4.17 -23.54
C PHE A 44 -4.59 -2.96 -23.61
N ARG A 45 -4.71 -2.38 -24.82
CA ARG A 45 -5.52 -1.20 -25.10
C ARG A 45 -6.48 -1.47 -26.25
N ASP A 46 -7.75 -1.11 -26.07
CA ASP A 46 -8.79 -1.18 -27.10
C ASP A 46 -9.76 -0.02 -26.94
N ALA A 47 -9.57 1.02 -27.73
CA ALA A 47 -10.38 2.23 -27.71
C ALA A 47 -11.85 1.97 -28.11
N SER A 48 -12.16 0.87 -28.80
CA SER A 48 -13.52 0.50 -29.20
C SER A 48 -14.33 -0.17 -28.10
N ASN A 49 -13.65 -0.67 -27.02
CA ASN A 49 -14.29 -1.36 -25.91
C ASN A 49 -14.71 -0.37 -24.80
N SER A 50 -15.64 -0.79 -23.94
CA SER A 50 -15.97 -0.06 -22.70
C SER A 50 -14.80 -0.05 -21.72
N PHE A 51 -14.01 -1.12 -21.66
CA PHE A 51 -12.73 -1.16 -20.99
C PHE A 51 -11.62 -0.80 -21.99
N LYS A 52 -11.13 0.44 -21.88
CA LYS A 52 -10.16 1.01 -22.82
C LYS A 52 -8.74 0.50 -22.58
N MET A 53 -8.43 0.12 -21.34
CA MET A 53 -7.14 -0.38 -20.94
C MET A 53 -7.31 -1.49 -19.88
N THR A 54 -6.52 -2.53 -20.01
CA THR A 54 -6.26 -3.50 -18.96
C THR A 54 -4.77 -3.64 -18.76
N ALA A 55 -4.35 -3.74 -17.49
CA ALA A 55 -2.95 -3.93 -17.12
C ALA A 55 -2.82 -5.08 -16.13
N SER A 56 -1.69 -5.77 -16.17
CA SER A 56 -1.33 -6.82 -15.22
C SER A 56 0.14 -6.71 -14.82
N LEU A 57 0.41 -6.92 -13.53
CA LEU A 57 1.75 -6.96 -12.95
C LEU A 57 1.92 -8.25 -12.17
N ASP A 58 2.93 -9.05 -12.48
CA ASP A 58 3.29 -10.21 -11.68
C ASP A 58 3.92 -9.77 -10.35
N VAL A 59 3.34 -10.20 -9.26
CA VAL A 59 3.81 -9.97 -7.87
C VAL A 59 4.07 -11.29 -7.13
N SER A 60 4.21 -12.39 -7.87
CA SER A 60 4.33 -13.75 -7.32
C SER A 60 5.64 -14.46 -7.64
N SER A 61 6.46 -13.90 -8.55
CA SER A 61 7.78 -14.47 -8.92
C SER A 61 8.82 -14.17 -7.85
N THR A 62 8.67 -14.81 -6.70
CA THR A 62 9.46 -14.56 -5.50
C THR A 62 10.62 -15.57 -5.35
N ARG A 63 11.68 -15.14 -4.64
CA ARG A 63 12.70 -16.04 -4.13
C ARG A 63 12.13 -16.92 -3.02
N PRO A 64 12.68 -18.11 -2.80
CA PRO A 64 12.34 -18.92 -1.62
C PRO A 64 12.55 -18.13 -0.31
N LEU A 65 11.76 -18.44 0.70
CA LEU A 65 11.95 -17.88 2.04
C LEU A 65 13.38 -18.16 2.54
N GLY A 66 13.97 -17.21 3.25
CA GLY A 66 15.34 -17.27 3.72
C GLY A 66 16.42 -16.91 2.68
N GLN A 67 16.04 -16.52 1.46
CA GLN A 67 16.96 -16.06 0.41
C GLN A 67 16.82 -14.56 0.13
N LEU A 68 16.67 -13.76 1.18
CA LEU A 68 16.68 -12.31 1.04
C LEU A 68 18.10 -11.81 0.72
N PRO A 69 18.23 -10.77 -0.12
CA PRO A 69 19.50 -10.07 -0.26
C PRO A 69 19.98 -9.53 1.09
N GLU A 70 21.29 -9.60 1.34
CA GLU A 70 21.90 -9.09 2.60
C GLU A 70 21.63 -7.58 2.82
N SER A 71 21.33 -6.84 1.75
CA SER A 71 20.99 -5.42 1.81
C SER A 71 19.58 -5.15 2.35
N ILE A 72 18.73 -6.16 2.47
CA ILE A 72 17.36 -6.02 2.99
C ILE A 72 17.38 -6.20 4.50
N THR A 73 16.90 -5.20 5.21
CA THR A 73 16.70 -5.23 6.66
C THR A 73 15.28 -4.83 6.99
N PHE A 74 14.66 -5.52 7.96
CA PHE A 74 13.35 -5.14 8.49
C PHE A 74 13.50 -4.14 9.64
N PRO A 75 12.52 -3.25 9.84
CA PRO A 75 11.30 -3.11 9.05
C PRO A 75 11.54 -2.44 7.70
N ILE A 76 10.75 -2.85 6.68
CA ILE A 76 10.66 -2.13 5.41
C ILE A 76 9.55 -1.08 5.54
N LEU A 77 9.85 0.15 5.15
CA LEU A 77 8.94 1.30 5.27
C LEU A 77 8.52 1.80 3.90
N TYR A 78 7.22 2.05 3.72
CA TYR A 78 6.70 2.76 2.56
C TYR A 78 5.71 3.85 3.01
N PRO A 79 5.91 5.12 2.62
CA PRO A 79 7.14 5.63 1.99
C PRO A 79 8.37 5.41 2.88
N LYS A 80 9.56 5.31 2.28
CA LYS A 80 10.80 5.10 3.05
C LYS A 80 11.12 6.32 3.92
N ASP A 81 11.89 6.14 4.98
CA ASP A 81 12.37 7.24 5.81
C ASP A 81 13.22 8.24 5.00
N GLY A 82 12.93 9.54 5.15
CA GLY A 82 13.50 10.61 4.36
C GLY A 82 13.14 10.58 2.87
N GLY A 83 12.17 9.74 2.47
CA GLY A 83 11.78 9.55 1.08
C GLY A 83 10.70 10.50 0.59
N GLU A 84 10.36 10.34 -0.68
CA GLU A 84 9.31 11.08 -1.36
C GLU A 84 8.17 10.15 -1.78
N ILE A 85 6.94 10.70 -1.81
CA ILE A 85 5.77 10.01 -2.33
C ILE A 85 4.99 10.95 -3.25
N TRP A 86 4.68 10.50 -4.48
CA TRP A 86 3.83 11.21 -5.44
C TRP A 86 2.44 10.60 -5.60
N VAL A 87 2.21 9.41 -5.08
CA VAL A 87 0.86 8.85 -4.95
C VAL A 87 0.20 9.52 -3.75
N LEU A 88 -0.68 10.48 -4.00
CA LEU A 88 -1.18 11.39 -2.96
C LEU A 88 -2.53 10.98 -2.38
N ARG A 89 -3.24 10.06 -3.04
CA ARG A 89 -4.62 9.71 -2.67
C ARG A 89 -5.00 8.28 -2.99
N TYR A 90 -5.90 7.74 -2.20
CA TYR A 90 -6.60 6.48 -2.44
C TYR A 90 -8.07 6.77 -2.79
N THR A 91 -8.46 6.57 -4.02
CA THR A 91 -9.78 6.94 -4.54
C THR A 91 -10.55 5.76 -5.13
N LEU A 92 -9.86 4.85 -5.81
CA LEU A 92 -10.48 3.75 -6.53
C LEU A 92 -10.77 2.55 -5.62
N PRO A 93 -11.76 1.73 -5.94
CA PRO A 93 -12.03 0.51 -5.18
C PRO A 93 -10.95 -0.53 -5.44
N GLU A 94 -10.70 -1.38 -4.45
CA GLU A 94 -9.91 -2.60 -4.60
C GLU A 94 -10.64 -3.80 -3.99
N PHE A 95 -10.17 -4.97 -4.28
CA PHE A 95 -10.71 -6.22 -3.76
C PHE A 95 -9.55 -7.08 -3.20
N PRO A 96 -9.65 -7.57 -1.94
CA PRO A 96 -10.69 -7.27 -0.95
C PRO A 96 -10.76 -5.78 -0.57
N ASN A 97 -11.91 -5.30 -0.07
CA ASN A 97 -12.04 -3.89 0.31
C ASN A 97 -11.41 -3.63 1.70
N PRO A 98 -10.32 -2.84 1.84
CA PRO A 98 -9.70 -2.56 3.13
C PRO A 98 -10.59 -1.74 4.06
N LEU A 99 -11.50 -0.93 3.51
CA LEU A 99 -12.35 -0.03 4.28
C LEU A 99 -13.44 -0.73 5.07
N THR A 100 -13.67 -2.02 4.87
CA THR A 100 -14.57 -2.81 5.72
C THR A 100 -14.08 -2.88 7.18
N ALA A 101 -12.77 -2.75 7.40
CA ALA A 101 -12.17 -2.67 8.73
C ALA A 101 -12.00 -1.22 9.23
N CYS A 102 -12.32 -0.21 8.41
CA CYS A 102 -12.04 1.20 8.65
C CYS A 102 -13.35 2.01 8.71
N SER A 103 -14.21 1.70 9.67
CA SER A 103 -15.50 2.38 9.82
C SER A 103 -15.31 3.90 9.99
N GLY A 104 -16.10 4.68 9.26
CA GLY A 104 -16.07 6.14 9.31
C GLY A 104 -15.11 6.82 8.33
N LEU A 105 -14.23 6.10 7.66
CA LEU A 105 -13.42 6.67 6.59
C LEU A 105 -14.19 6.70 5.27
N GLN A 106 -14.07 7.80 4.54
CA GLN A 106 -14.69 8.01 3.22
C GLN A 106 -13.68 8.57 2.24
N LYS A 107 -13.69 8.03 1.01
CA LYS A 107 -12.82 8.51 -0.08
C LYS A 107 -13.19 9.94 -0.50
N PRO A 108 -12.22 10.77 -0.93
CA PRO A 108 -10.81 10.42 -1.14
C PRO A 108 -10.01 10.36 0.16
N LEU A 109 -9.19 9.33 0.30
CA LEU A 109 -8.30 9.08 1.43
C LEU A 109 -6.84 9.32 1.03
N GLY A 110 -5.93 9.33 2.00
CA GLY A 110 -4.50 9.25 1.73
C GLY A 110 -4.09 7.86 1.22
N PRO A 111 -2.94 7.74 0.55
CA PRO A 111 -2.39 6.47 0.12
C PRO A 111 -1.96 5.63 1.34
N PRO A 112 -1.78 4.31 1.19
CA PRO A 112 -1.35 3.48 2.29
C PRO A 112 0.08 3.84 2.75
N ILE A 113 0.27 3.90 4.07
CA ILE A 113 1.58 3.93 4.71
C ILE A 113 1.82 2.53 5.24
N ILE A 114 2.90 1.87 4.80
CA ILE A 114 3.10 0.44 5.03
C ILE A 114 4.38 0.22 5.83
N VAL A 115 4.29 -0.63 6.85
CA VAL A 115 5.45 -1.18 7.56
C VAL A 115 5.40 -2.69 7.41
N GLN A 116 6.48 -3.29 6.89
CA GLN A 116 6.65 -4.73 6.85
C GLN A 116 7.65 -5.13 7.92
N LEU A 117 7.24 -5.96 8.86
CA LEU A 117 8.07 -6.38 10.01
C LEU A 117 8.93 -7.59 9.69
N GLY A 118 8.56 -8.35 8.68
CA GLY A 118 9.20 -9.62 8.35
C GLY A 118 8.67 -10.21 7.05
N ASP A 119 8.76 -11.52 6.93
CA ASP A 119 8.42 -12.33 5.77
C ASP A 119 7.42 -13.46 6.09
N GLY A 120 6.47 -13.20 7.01
CA GLY A 120 5.39 -14.10 7.38
C GLY A 120 5.66 -14.90 8.66
N GLY A 121 6.51 -14.39 9.55
CA GLY A 121 6.82 -15.04 10.83
C GLY A 121 6.56 -14.21 12.07
N VAL A 122 6.10 -12.95 11.91
CA VAL A 122 5.91 -12.00 13.01
C VAL A 122 4.46 -11.54 13.09
N VAL A 123 3.71 -11.99 14.07
CA VAL A 123 2.34 -11.51 14.29
C VAL A 123 2.39 -10.09 14.89
N PRO A 124 1.81 -9.07 14.22
CA PRO A 124 1.83 -7.70 14.70
C PRO A 124 0.94 -7.50 15.94
N SER A 125 1.48 -6.85 16.96
CA SER A 125 0.72 -6.37 18.14
C SER A 125 0.90 -4.85 18.24
N VAL A 126 0.08 -4.11 17.48
CA VAL A 126 0.15 -2.64 17.42
C VAL A 126 -0.55 -2.05 18.64
N SER A 127 0.16 -1.25 19.43
CA SER A 127 -0.36 -0.61 20.64
C SER A 127 -0.63 0.88 20.47
N GLN A 128 0.15 1.56 19.61
CA GLN A 128 0.00 2.99 19.37
C GLN A 128 0.40 3.34 17.92
N THR A 129 -0.29 4.34 17.35
CA THR A 129 0.06 4.92 16.05
C THR A 129 -0.19 6.41 16.04
N SER A 130 0.61 7.16 15.30
CA SER A 130 0.38 8.57 15.02
C SER A 130 0.77 8.90 13.58
N LEU A 131 0.11 9.89 13.01
CA LEU A 131 0.46 10.51 11.74
C LEU A 131 0.26 12.01 11.89
N THR A 132 1.30 12.79 11.64
CA THR A 132 1.27 14.26 11.76
C THR A 132 1.84 14.93 10.52
N GLY A 133 1.27 16.07 10.14
CA GLY A 133 1.86 16.96 9.15
C GLY A 133 2.96 17.83 9.73
N SER A 134 3.73 18.49 8.87
CA SER A 134 4.82 19.40 9.26
C SER A 134 4.36 20.62 10.08
N ASP A 135 3.08 20.95 10.01
CA ASP A 135 2.44 21.99 10.84
C ASP A 135 2.03 21.48 12.24
N GLY A 136 2.33 20.23 12.57
CA GLY A 136 1.93 19.56 13.81
C GLY A 136 0.48 19.04 13.84
N THR A 137 -0.27 19.20 12.74
CA THR A 137 -1.65 18.71 12.66
C THR A 137 -1.68 17.19 12.68
N THR A 138 -2.41 16.61 13.61
CA THR A 138 -2.66 15.16 13.66
C THR A 138 -3.62 14.76 12.53
N ILE A 139 -3.26 13.72 11.79
CA ILE A 139 -4.08 13.17 10.71
C ILE A 139 -4.75 11.88 11.21
N PRO A 140 -6.08 11.85 11.32
CA PRO A 140 -6.79 10.63 11.63
C PRO A 140 -6.49 9.55 10.59
N HIS A 141 -6.38 8.31 11.03
CA HIS A 141 -6.09 7.18 10.14
C HIS A 141 -6.68 5.90 10.73
N CYS A 142 -6.88 4.92 9.86
CA CYS A 142 -7.22 3.56 10.24
C CYS A 142 -5.98 2.69 10.14
N VAL A 143 -5.91 1.66 10.98
CA VAL A 143 -4.81 0.69 10.97
C VAL A 143 -5.38 -0.69 10.68
N ILE A 144 -4.82 -1.36 9.68
CA ILE A 144 -5.11 -2.76 9.38
C ILE A 144 -3.81 -3.58 9.40
N ASP A 145 -3.92 -4.78 9.91
CA ASP A 145 -2.93 -5.85 9.88
C ASP A 145 -3.66 -7.20 9.79
N GLU A 146 -2.95 -8.30 9.75
CA GLU A 146 -3.54 -9.65 9.64
C GLU A 146 -4.51 -9.98 10.78
N THR A 147 -4.33 -9.36 11.97
CA THR A 147 -5.17 -9.61 13.15
C THR A 147 -6.41 -8.71 13.17
N ARG A 148 -6.30 -7.50 12.61
CA ARG A 148 -7.31 -6.42 12.67
C ARG A 148 -8.21 -6.34 11.45
N TYR A 149 -7.76 -6.83 10.30
CA TYR A 149 -8.59 -6.78 9.11
C TYR A 149 -9.83 -7.64 9.27
N VAL A 150 -11.01 -7.04 9.05
CA VAL A 150 -12.32 -7.68 9.10
C VAL A 150 -13.12 -7.40 7.84
N ASN A 151 -13.86 -8.40 7.38
CA ASN A 151 -14.76 -8.29 6.24
C ASN A 151 -15.99 -9.18 6.49
N SER A 152 -17.17 -8.75 6.03
CA SER A 152 -18.41 -9.55 6.15
C SER A 152 -18.37 -10.83 5.33
N SER A 153 -17.57 -10.88 4.26
CA SER A 153 -17.26 -12.09 3.51
C SER A 153 -16.05 -12.81 4.13
N ALA A 154 -16.25 -14.02 4.63
CA ALA A 154 -15.17 -14.81 5.23
C ALA A 154 -14.00 -15.06 4.26
N ASN A 155 -14.30 -15.29 2.96
CA ASN A 155 -13.27 -15.50 1.95
C ASN A 155 -12.42 -14.24 1.73
N GLN A 156 -13.07 -13.08 1.62
CA GLN A 156 -12.36 -11.80 1.48
C GLN A 156 -11.53 -11.45 2.72
N GLN A 157 -12.07 -11.74 3.90
CA GLN A 157 -11.32 -11.55 5.15
C GLN A 157 -10.07 -12.43 5.18
N GLN A 158 -10.22 -13.70 4.82
CA GLN A 158 -9.09 -14.64 4.76
C GLN A 158 -8.06 -14.18 3.73
N GLU A 159 -8.49 -13.75 2.55
CA GLU A 159 -7.60 -13.27 1.50
C GLU A 159 -6.81 -12.02 1.95
N GLY A 160 -7.49 -11.01 2.48
CA GLY A 160 -6.83 -9.79 2.98
C GLY A 160 -5.86 -10.09 4.11
N ARG A 161 -6.22 -10.93 5.08
CA ARG A 161 -5.32 -11.37 6.15
C ARG A 161 -4.11 -12.13 5.61
N THR A 162 -4.29 -13.01 4.64
CA THR A 162 -3.19 -13.75 4.01
C THR A 162 -2.22 -12.85 3.25
N ILE A 163 -2.73 -11.77 2.62
CA ILE A 163 -1.87 -10.77 1.96
C ILE A 163 -1.00 -10.04 2.98
N LEU A 164 -1.59 -9.65 4.12
CA LEU A 164 -0.87 -8.93 5.18
C LEU A 164 0.12 -9.85 5.91
N ASP A 165 -0.29 -11.06 6.28
CA ASP A 165 0.49 -12.07 6.98
C ASP A 165 1.80 -12.44 6.24
N LYS A 166 1.76 -12.59 4.92
CA LYS A 166 2.95 -12.97 4.12
C LYS A 166 4.14 -12.03 4.26
N GLN A 167 3.94 -10.83 4.75
CA GLN A 167 4.97 -9.79 4.89
C GLN A 167 4.89 -9.13 6.27
N ASP A 168 4.12 -9.71 7.21
CA ASP A 168 3.88 -9.15 8.53
C ASP A 168 3.54 -7.65 8.43
N ALA A 169 2.65 -7.32 7.47
CA ALA A 169 2.42 -5.95 7.05
C ALA A 169 1.38 -5.25 7.94
N ILE A 170 1.74 -4.03 8.35
CA ILE A 170 0.85 -3.08 9.00
C ILE A 170 0.61 -1.94 8.02
N VAL A 171 -0.65 -1.57 7.81
CA VAL A 171 -1.03 -0.49 6.90
C VAL A 171 -1.81 0.57 7.65
N LEU A 172 -1.35 1.82 7.59
CA LEU A 172 -2.11 3.00 7.99
C LEU A 172 -2.79 3.59 6.76
N ILE A 173 -4.09 3.84 6.85
CA ILE A 173 -4.88 4.49 5.79
C ILE A 173 -5.27 5.88 6.30
N PRO A 174 -4.62 6.97 5.83
CA PRO A 174 -4.90 8.33 6.26
C PRO A 174 -6.30 8.78 5.84
N ALA A 175 -7.00 9.51 6.71
CA ALA A 175 -8.37 9.97 6.49
C ALA A 175 -8.49 11.10 5.42
N ARG A 176 -7.39 11.65 4.96
CA ARG A 176 -7.34 12.67 3.91
C ARG A 176 -6.14 12.46 2.97
N PRO A 177 -6.24 12.90 1.70
CA PRO A 177 -5.10 12.95 0.79
C PRO A 177 -3.91 13.73 1.34
N PHE A 178 -2.73 13.43 0.85
CA PHE A 178 -1.52 14.20 1.12
C PHE A 178 -1.47 15.46 0.25
N THR A 179 -0.81 16.49 0.77
CA THR A 179 -0.61 17.79 0.11
C THR A 179 0.83 17.88 -0.41
N VAL A 180 1.00 18.25 -1.66
CA VAL A 180 2.32 18.43 -2.27
C VAL A 180 3.13 19.48 -1.49
N GLY A 181 4.38 19.18 -1.21
CA GLY A 181 5.31 20.01 -0.44
C GLY A 181 5.22 19.81 1.08
N GLU A 182 4.22 19.05 1.56
CA GLU A 182 4.09 18.76 3.00
C GLU A 182 4.93 17.54 3.38
N THR A 183 5.61 17.63 4.52
CA THR A 183 6.31 16.50 5.14
C THR A 183 5.42 15.90 6.22
N TYR A 184 5.35 14.58 6.24
CA TYR A 184 4.57 13.80 7.19
C TYR A 184 5.49 12.99 8.07
N THR A 185 5.15 12.90 9.36
CA THR A 185 5.82 11.99 10.31
C THR A 185 4.83 10.91 10.74
N ALA A 186 5.20 9.66 10.54
CA ALA A 186 4.46 8.49 10.99
C ALA A 186 5.19 7.82 12.13
N SER A 187 4.44 7.33 13.12
CA SER A 187 4.99 6.55 14.23
C SER A 187 4.08 5.37 14.54
N ILE A 188 4.67 4.21 14.76
CA ILE A 188 3.98 2.96 15.13
C ILE A 188 4.72 2.31 16.28
N THR A 189 4.01 2.01 17.37
CA THR A 189 4.53 1.12 18.41
C THR A 189 3.94 -0.27 18.21
N VAL A 190 4.79 -1.22 17.85
CA VAL A 190 4.44 -2.61 17.56
C VAL A 190 5.38 -3.56 18.28
N ASN A 191 4.86 -4.63 18.89
CA ASN A 191 5.63 -5.64 19.62
C ASN A 191 6.60 -5.01 20.65
N GLY A 192 6.20 -3.89 21.29
CA GLY A 192 6.98 -3.14 22.27
C GLY A 192 8.07 -2.22 21.69
N THR A 193 8.23 -2.16 20.37
CA THR A 193 9.21 -1.28 19.71
C THR A 193 8.49 -0.15 19.00
N THR A 194 8.99 1.08 19.12
CA THR A 194 8.50 2.24 18.38
C THR A 194 9.37 2.48 17.15
N ILE A 195 8.70 2.56 15.99
CA ILE A 195 9.27 2.90 14.69
C ILE A 195 8.71 4.27 14.33
N GLU A 196 9.57 5.26 14.09
CA GLU A 196 9.18 6.60 13.67
C GLU A 196 9.99 7.01 12.45
N TRP A 197 9.33 7.59 11.45
CA TRP A 197 9.96 8.05 10.22
C TRP A 197 9.19 9.18 9.58
N SER A 198 9.84 9.91 8.66
CA SER A 198 9.24 11.02 7.94
C SER A 198 9.42 10.87 6.44
N PHE A 199 8.48 11.42 5.68
CA PHE A 199 8.52 11.44 4.22
C PHE A 199 7.82 12.68 3.68
N THR A 200 8.14 13.09 2.44
CA THR A 200 7.59 14.29 1.83
C THR A 200 6.69 13.95 0.64
N ALA A 201 5.51 14.54 0.60
CA ALA A 201 4.63 14.44 -0.56
C ALA A 201 5.10 15.39 -1.67
N VAL A 202 5.31 14.85 -2.87
CA VAL A 202 5.78 15.59 -4.04
C VAL A 202 4.78 15.54 -5.18
N ALA A 203 4.92 16.46 -6.15
CA ALA A 203 4.14 16.35 -7.38
C ALA A 203 4.52 15.08 -8.16
N PRO A 204 3.56 14.46 -8.88
CA PRO A 204 3.90 13.37 -9.79
C PRO A 204 4.97 13.81 -10.80
N PRO A 205 5.84 12.90 -11.26
CA PRO A 205 6.79 13.19 -12.32
C PRO A 205 6.09 13.73 -13.58
N THR A 206 6.75 14.63 -14.32
CA THR A 206 6.16 15.30 -15.48
C THR A 206 6.07 14.41 -16.73
N ASP A 207 6.73 13.28 -16.73
CA ASP A 207 6.80 12.33 -17.87
C ASP A 207 5.77 11.18 -17.73
N TYR A 208 4.71 11.42 -16.98
CA TYR A 208 3.61 10.49 -16.69
C TYR A 208 2.55 10.47 -17.80
#